data_0b3a11c6f26dc6da9a78c6a0ffb41070
#
_entry.id   0b3a11c6f26dc6da9a78c6a0ffb41070
#
_cell.length_a   1.000
_cell.length_b   1.000
_cell.length_c   1.000
_cell.angle_alpha   90.00
_cell.angle_beta   90.00
_cell.angle_gamma   90.00
#
_symmetry.space_group_name_H-M   'P 1'
#
loop_
_entity.id
_entity.type
_entity.pdbx_description
1 polymer ?
#
loop_
_entity_poly.entity_id
_entity_poly.type
_entity_poly.pdbx_seq_one_letter_code
_entity_poly.pdbx_strand_id
1 'polypeptide(L)' 'MKTRTPHDWTWDAWRTRLARLLGRTESRYDLSRGEILLATGTASNDLEELWNYGWTPGEAAHAITEALGLR' A
#
# COMPACT_ATOMS: atom_id res chain seq x y z
N MET A 1 19.06 -8.59 6.06
CA MET A 1 18.76 -9.71 5.44
C MET A 1 17.52 -9.63 4.63
N LYS A 2 17.59 -10.13 3.54
CA LYS A 2 16.52 -10.05 2.65
C LYS A 2 15.45 -11.02 3.00
N THR A 3 14.25 -10.59 3.04
CA THR A 3 13.17 -11.46 3.43
C THR A 3 12.29 -11.83 2.26
N ARG A 4 12.44 -11.15 1.12
CA ARG A 4 11.61 -11.43 -0.02
C ARG A 4 12.40 -11.38 -1.28
N THR A 5 11.89 -12.08 -2.31
CA THR A 5 12.47 -12.03 -3.64
C THR A 5 12.21 -10.66 -4.24
N PRO A 6 13.20 -10.04 -4.85
CA PRO A 6 12.98 -8.76 -5.50
C PRO A 6 11.91 -8.86 -6.57
N HIS A 7 11.13 -7.83 -6.71
CA HIS A 7 10.11 -7.76 -7.75
C HIS A 7 10.56 -6.79 -8.84
N ASP A 8 9.82 -6.79 -9.94
CA ASP A 8 10.14 -5.96 -11.08
C ASP A 8 9.46 -4.60 -11.06
N TRP A 9 8.85 -4.25 -9.97
CA TRP A 9 8.13 -2.99 -9.87
C TRP A 9 9.09 -1.82 -9.71
N THR A 10 8.94 -0.80 -10.55
CA THR A 10 9.61 0.47 -10.29
C THR A 10 8.83 1.14 -9.17
N TRP A 11 9.47 2.13 -8.53
CA TRP A 11 8.83 2.86 -7.44
C TRP A 11 7.53 3.52 -7.92
N ASP A 12 7.57 4.16 -9.09
CA ASP A 12 6.38 4.84 -9.61
C ASP A 12 5.24 3.85 -9.89
N ALA A 13 5.55 2.74 -10.53
CA ALA A 13 4.54 1.74 -10.87
C ALA A 13 3.98 1.10 -9.60
N TRP A 14 4.86 0.81 -8.65
CA TRP A 14 4.46 0.20 -7.38
C TRP A 14 3.50 1.12 -6.63
N ARG A 15 3.87 2.38 -6.52
CA ARG A 15 3.09 3.37 -5.79
C ARG A 15 1.74 3.61 -6.47
N THR A 16 1.74 3.71 -7.79
CA THR A 16 0.51 3.92 -8.55
C THR A 16 -0.45 2.74 -8.38
N ARG A 17 0.10 1.53 -8.44
CA ARG A 17 -0.74 0.35 -8.26
C ARG A 17 -1.30 0.27 -6.86
N LEU A 18 -0.49 0.59 -5.86
CA LEU A 18 -0.95 0.61 -4.48
C LEU A 18 -2.10 1.59 -4.31
N ALA A 19 -1.94 2.80 -4.86
CA ALA A 19 -3.00 3.82 -4.77
C ALA A 19 -4.29 3.33 -5.39
N ARG A 20 -4.20 2.61 -6.50
CA ARG A 20 -5.38 2.07 -7.16
C ARG A 20 -6.08 1.01 -6.31
N LEU A 21 -5.28 0.14 -5.69
CA LEU A 21 -5.84 -0.91 -4.84
C LEU A 21 -6.51 -0.32 -3.61
N LEU A 22 -5.85 0.64 -2.97
CA LEU A 22 -6.43 1.31 -1.82
C LEU A 22 -7.67 2.11 -2.23
N GLY A 23 -7.65 2.67 -3.43
CA GLY A 23 -8.79 3.42 -3.94
C GLY A 23 -10.05 2.57 -4.07
N ARG A 24 -9.89 1.31 -4.42
CA ARG A 24 -11.03 0.40 -4.50
C ARG A 24 -11.66 0.20 -3.12
N THR A 25 -10.81 0.04 -2.11
CA THR A 25 -11.29 -0.13 -0.75
C THR A 25 -11.94 1.16 -0.25
N GLU A 26 -11.32 2.29 -0.54
CA GLU A 26 -11.87 3.57 -0.15
C GLU A 26 -13.24 3.78 -0.75
N SER A 27 -13.40 3.42 -2.02
CA SER A 27 -14.69 3.54 -2.69
C SER A 27 -15.72 2.61 -2.05
N ARG A 28 -15.31 1.41 -1.69
CA ARG A 28 -16.21 0.44 -1.08
C ARG A 28 -16.74 0.92 0.26
N TYR A 29 -15.92 1.60 1.03
CA TYR A 29 -16.30 2.08 2.36
C TYR A 29 -16.68 3.55 2.35
N ASP A 30 -16.84 4.14 1.17
CA ASP A 30 -17.26 5.53 1.03
C ASP A 30 -16.29 6.50 1.69
N LEU A 31 -15.00 6.19 1.55
CA LEU A 31 -13.94 7.02 2.08
C LEU A 31 -13.37 7.92 0.98
N SER A 32 -12.74 8.99 1.40
CA SER A 32 -12.09 9.90 0.47
C SER A 32 -10.82 9.28 -0.08
N ARG A 33 -10.42 9.71 -1.26
CA ARG A 33 -9.19 9.22 -1.87
C ARG A 33 -8.00 9.59 -0.98
N GLY A 34 -7.19 8.59 -0.67
CA GLY A 34 -6.01 8.80 0.18
C GLY A 34 -6.31 8.73 1.66
N GLU A 35 -7.56 8.56 2.03
CA GLU A 35 -7.93 8.58 3.45
C GLU A 35 -7.34 7.40 4.22
N ILE A 36 -7.19 6.25 3.58
CA ILE A 36 -6.64 5.07 4.26
C ILE A 36 -5.21 5.33 4.71
N LEU A 37 -4.38 5.87 3.82
CA LEU A 37 -2.99 6.16 4.19
C LEU A 37 -2.92 7.22 5.26
N LEU A 38 -3.79 8.21 5.16
CA LEU A 38 -3.84 9.27 6.16
C LEU A 38 -4.24 8.71 7.52
N ALA A 39 -5.25 7.87 7.54
CA ALA A 39 -5.77 7.31 8.79
C ALA A 39 -4.77 6.38 9.47
N THR A 40 -3.98 5.64 8.69
CA THR A 40 -2.97 4.76 9.27
C THR A 40 -1.69 5.48 9.60
N GLY A 41 -1.55 6.74 9.18
CA GLY A 41 -0.32 7.49 9.39
C GLY A 41 0.83 7.00 8.54
N THR A 42 0.52 6.35 7.42
CA THR A 42 1.56 5.81 6.55
C THR A 42 2.12 6.91 5.66
N ALA A 43 3.41 7.16 5.77
CA ALA A 43 4.08 8.19 4.98
C ALA A 43 4.74 7.57 3.76
N SER A 44 5.18 8.45 2.83
CA SER A 44 5.84 7.98 1.61
C SER A 44 7.07 7.14 1.89
N ASN A 45 7.87 7.53 2.89
CA ASN A 45 9.07 6.76 3.18
C ASN A 45 8.74 5.39 3.78
N ASP A 46 7.59 5.26 4.46
CA ASP A 46 7.16 3.94 4.93
C ASP A 46 6.84 3.04 3.73
N LEU A 47 6.17 3.60 2.73
CA LEU A 47 5.85 2.85 1.53
C LEU A 47 7.10 2.48 0.76
N GLU A 48 8.06 3.40 0.72
CA GLU A 48 9.31 3.13 0.03
C GLU A 48 10.06 1.98 0.67
N GLU A 49 9.99 1.86 1.99
CA GLU A 49 10.61 0.74 2.68
C GLU A 49 9.97 -0.58 2.28
N LEU A 50 8.64 -0.62 2.20
CA LEU A 50 7.95 -1.83 1.77
C LEU A 50 8.38 -2.23 0.37
N TRP A 51 8.48 -1.24 -0.52
CA TRP A 51 8.93 -1.48 -1.88
C TRP A 51 10.35 -2.05 -1.87
N ASN A 52 11.23 -1.46 -1.07
CA ASN A 52 12.61 -1.91 -0.98
C ASN A 52 12.74 -3.32 -0.43
N TYR A 53 11.83 -3.71 0.47
CA TYR A 53 11.86 -5.05 1.03
C TYR A 53 11.23 -6.09 0.11
N GLY A 54 10.75 -5.68 -1.05
CA GLY A 54 10.22 -6.61 -2.02
C GLY A 54 8.74 -6.94 -1.87
N TRP A 55 8.01 -6.16 -1.09
CA TRP A 55 6.57 -6.33 -1.00
C TRP A 55 5.91 -5.97 -2.31
N THR A 56 4.89 -6.72 -2.71
CA THR A 56 4.09 -6.32 -3.87
C THR A 56 3.07 -5.29 -3.43
N PRO A 57 2.53 -4.50 -4.39
CA PRO A 57 1.49 -3.54 -4.03
C PRO A 57 0.28 -4.21 -3.39
N GLY A 58 -0.08 -5.41 -3.85
CA GLY A 58 -1.21 -6.14 -3.27
C GLY A 58 -0.98 -6.51 -1.81
N GLU A 59 0.23 -6.97 -1.49
CA GLU A 59 0.56 -7.31 -0.12
C GLU A 59 0.54 -6.07 0.77
N ALA A 60 1.09 -4.98 0.26
CA ALA A 60 1.11 -3.73 1.02
C ALA A 60 -0.31 -3.21 1.26
N ALA A 61 -1.15 -3.24 0.22
CA ALA A 61 -2.53 -2.78 0.34
C ALA A 61 -3.29 -3.58 1.37
N HIS A 62 -3.08 -4.90 1.36
CA HIS A 62 -3.77 -5.78 2.30
C HIS A 62 -3.36 -5.47 3.74
N ALA A 63 -2.06 -5.32 3.98
CA ALA A 63 -1.56 -5.04 5.33
C ALA A 63 -2.07 -3.69 5.83
N ILE A 64 -2.05 -2.67 4.97
CA ILE A 64 -2.50 -1.34 5.35
C ILE A 64 -4.00 -1.34 5.66
N THR A 65 -4.79 -2.04 4.84
CA THR A 65 -6.22 -2.12 5.04
C THR A 65 -6.55 -2.83 6.35
N GLU A 66 -5.83 -3.90 6.64
CA GLU A 66 -6.04 -4.63 7.88
C GLU A 66 -5.69 -3.80 9.10
N ALA A 67 -4.72 -2.92 8.97
CA ALA A 67 -4.33 -2.06 10.08
C ALA A 67 -5.48 -1.14 10.51
N LEU A 68 -6.39 -0.84 9.58
CA LEU A 68 -7.57 -0.05 9.88
C LEU A 68 -8.77 -0.91 10.27
N GLY A 69 -8.63 -2.22 10.23
CA GLY A 69 -9.74 -3.11 10.52
C GLY A 69 -10.73 -3.24 9.37
N LEU A 70 -10.39 -2.81 8.18
CA LEU A 70 -11.23 -2.97 7.00
C LEU A 70 -11.01 -4.33 6.38
N ARG A 71 -12.05 -4.84 5.70
CA ARG A 71 -11.98 -6.17 5.11
C ARG A 71 -12.36 -6.18 3.66
#